data_b9e359785e96cf399961baf306e92567
#
_entry.id   b9e359785e96cf399961baf306e92567
#
_cell.length_a   1.000
_cell.length_b   1.000
_cell.length_c   1.000
_cell.angle_alpha   90.00
_cell.angle_beta   90.00
_cell.angle_gamma   90.00
#
_symmetry.space_group_name_H-M   'P 1'
#
loop_
_entity.id
_entity.type
_entity.pdbx_description
1 polymer ?
#
loop_
_entity_poly.entity_id
_entity_poly.type
_entity_poly.pdbx_seq_one_letter_code
_entity_poly.pdbx_strand_id
1 'polypeptide(L)'
;MKIIDAHMHYFNVDGFKEVAARAGYENTAACWQQICEDNNIVFSVAMGNTEDVPSRFGGISPRLIDLNAPFDDDVYSQPANISYCLGVKSELITLENAEKTAMEFEYYAKKPQCVGIKIYPGYRPVYVYDKRHWPLFELARAYDLPVAVHTGDTASSDARLRYAHPLTVDEAAVDFPDVKFVICHCGNPWFADATEVAAKNPNVYIDLSGLLEGIPGAGFYDRQKAYFDYLSMWLNYMGRWDKIMYGSDWPLVNISDYIAILSRVVPEEHHEKFFYDNALHVYSRIKNLLPLS
;
A
#
# COMPACT_ATOMS: atom_id res chain seq x y z
N MET A 1 -12.10 -16.64 -8.53
CA MET A 1 -10.98 -15.82 -9.03
C MET A 1 -9.95 -15.74 -7.92
N LYS A 2 -8.64 -15.82 -8.24
CA LYS A 2 -7.57 -15.58 -7.26
C LYS A 2 -7.41 -14.06 -7.02
N ILE A 3 -7.09 -13.69 -5.79
CA ILE A 3 -6.89 -12.28 -5.40
C ILE A 3 -5.50 -12.12 -4.80
N ILE A 4 -4.79 -11.06 -5.17
CA ILE A 4 -3.65 -10.52 -4.43
C ILE A 4 -4.11 -9.23 -3.79
N ASP A 5 -4.04 -9.18 -2.46
CA ASP A 5 -4.25 -7.94 -1.72
C ASP A 5 -2.96 -7.12 -1.74
N ALA A 6 -2.92 -6.10 -2.58
CA ALA A 6 -1.73 -5.29 -2.80
C ALA A 6 -1.47 -4.24 -1.69
N HIS A 7 -2.37 -4.13 -0.69
CA HIS A 7 -2.26 -3.15 0.38
C HIS A 7 -3.05 -3.57 1.62
N MET A 8 -2.36 -4.00 2.64
CA MET A 8 -2.94 -4.29 3.95
C MET A 8 -1.95 -3.92 5.07
N HIS A 9 -2.41 -3.89 6.32
CA HIS A 9 -1.58 -3.65 7.49
C HIS A 9 -1.51 -4.88 8.39
N TYR A 10 -0.35 -5.50 8.48
CA TYR A 10 -0.14 -6.73 9.26
C TYR A 10 0.71 -6.46 10.50
N PHE A 11 0.13 -5.75 11.48
CA PHE A 11 0.82 -5.46 12.74
C PHE A 11 -0.15 -5.22 13.90
N ASN A 12 0.37 -5.44 15.12
CA ASN A 12 -0.39 -5.43 16.36
C ASN A 12 -0.28 -4.07 17.06
N VAL A 13 -1.20 -3.16 16.73
CA VAL A 13 -1.38 -1.89 17.43
C VAL A 13 -2.80 -1.78 17.96
N ASP A 14 -2.99 -1.18 19.12
CA ASP A 14 -4.31 -1.13 19.78
C ASP A 14 -5.36 -0.45 18.91
N GLY A 15 -5.00 0.61 18.19
CA GLY A 15 -5.90 1.27 17.24
C GLY A 15 -6.45 0.33 16.17
N PHE A 16 -5.67 -0.63 15.69
CA PHE A 16 -6.15 -1.60 14.70
C PHE A 16 -7.07 -2.67 15.27
N LYS A 17 -7.00 -2.98 16.56
CA LYS A 17 -7.97 -3.86 17.22
C LYS A 17 -9.37 -3.27 17.19
N GLU A 18 -9.48 -1.97 17.50
CA GLU A 18 -10.76 -1.25 17.46
C GLU A 18 -11.30 -1.13 16.04
N VAL A 19 -10.43 -0.84 15.08
CA VAL A 19 -10.79 -0.73 13.67
C VAL A 19 -11.28 -2.06 13.12
N ALA A 20 -10.55 -3.16 13.38
CA ALA A 20 -10.96 -4.51 12.99
C ALA A 20 -12.33 -4.88 13.58
N ALA A 21 -12.56 -4.56 14.85
CA ALA A 21 -13.86 -4.82 15.49
C ALA A 21 -15.02 -4.10 14.79
N ARG A 22 -14.80 -2.85 14.32
CA ARG A 22 -15.80 -2.12 13.51
C ARG A 22 -16.05 -2.78 12.16
N ALA A 23 -15.04 -3.44 11.59
CA ALA A 23 -15.16 -4.21 10.34
C ALA A 23 -15.70 -5.64 10.54
N GLY A 24 -15.99 -6.02 11.79
CA GLY A 24 -16.52 -7.34 12.12
C GLY A 24 -15.45 -8.43 12.28
N TYR A 25 -14.20 -8.05 12.56
CA TYR A 25 -13.05 -8.94 12.65
C TYR A 25 -12.28 -8.77 13.97
N GLU A 26 -11.40 -9.74 14.23
CA GLU A 26 -10.31 -9.61 15.19
C GLU A 26 -9.00 -9.30 14.46
N ASN A 27 -8.19 -8.40 14.98
CA ASN A 27 -6.86 -8.10 14.42
C ASN A 27 -5.87 -9.20 14.84
N THR A 28 -6.02 -10.39 14.27
CA THR A 28 -5.18 -11.57 14.53
C THR A 28 -4.78 -12.25 13.22
N ALA A 29 -3.65 -12.96 13.24
CA ALA A 29 -3.21 -13.74 12.08
C ALA A 29 -4.20 -14.85 11.71
N ALA A 30 -4.82 -15.48 12.71
CA ALA A 30 -5.82 -16.52 12.48
C ALA A 30 -7.07 -15.97 11.75
N CYS A 31 -7.54 -14.77 12.18
CA CYS A 31 -8.65 -14.10 11.52
C CYS A 31 -8.29 -13.74 10.07
N TRP A 32 -7.09 -13.18 9.84
CA TRP A 32 -6.64 -12.86 8.48
C TRP A 32 -6.52 -14.10 7.60
N GLN A 33 -5.99 -15.20 8.12
CA GLN A 33 -5.92 -16.46 7.37
C GLN A 33 -7.31 -16.95 6.95
N GLN A 34 -8.29 -16.93 7.86
CA GLN A 34 -9.68 -17.30 7.52
C GLN A 34 -10.27 -16.38 6.44
N ILE A 35 -10.04 -15.07 6.54
CA ILE A 35 -10.46 -14.10 5.51
C ILE A 35 -9.85 -14.45 4.14
N CYS A 36 -8.57 -14.81 4.11
CA CYS A 36 -7.90 -15.21 2.87
C CYS A 36 -8.55 -16.46 2.26
N GLU A 37 -8.86 -17.46 3.07
CA GLU A 37 -9.53 -18.70 2.63
C GLU A 37 -10.94 -18.39 2.08
N ASP A 38 -11.74 -17.64 2.82
CA ASP A 38 -13.14 -17.31 2.46
C ASP A 38 -13.23 -16.47 1.17
N ASN A 39 -12.23 -15.65 0.88
CA ASN A 39 -12.24 -14.73 -0.26
C ASN A 39 -11.26 -15.10 -1.38
N ASN A 40 -10.57 -16.24 -1.27
CA ASN A 40 -9.54 -16.68 -2.23
C ASN A 40 -8.41 -15.63 -2.42
N ILE A 41 -8.00 -14.99 -1.33
CA ILE A 41 -6.81 -14.12 -1.30
C ILE A 41 -5.59 -15.03 -1.17
N VAL A 42 -4.84 -15.16 -2.25
CA VAL A 42 -3.72 -16.09 -2.32
C VAL A 42 -2.40 -15.47 -1.87
N PHE A 43 -2.31 -14.16 -1.86
CA PHE A 43 -1.13 -13.41 -1.44
C PHE A 43 -1.49 -11.99 -0.98
N SER A 44 -0.65 -11.42 -0.10
CA SER A 44 -0.88 -10.09 0.45
C SER A 44 0.42 -9.29 0.58
N VAL A 45 0.32 -7.97 0.45
CA VAL A 45 1.41 -7.02 0.63
C VAL A 45 1.14 -6.17 1.87
N ALA A 46 1.89 -6.42 2.93
CA ALA A 46 1.82 -5.62 4.15
C ALA A 46 2.56 -4.29 3.94
N MET A 47 1.87 -3.19 4.21
CA MET A 47 2.48 -1.86 4.23
C MET A 47 3.25 -1.70 5.53
N GLY A 48 4.55 -1.61 5.41
CA GLY A 48 5.47 -1.54 6.54
C GLY A 48 5.30 -0.27 7.35
N ASN A 49 5.55 -0.39 8.64
CA ASN A 49 5.68 0.73 9.55
C ASN A 49 7.12 0.81 10.06
N THR A 50 7.56 1.99 10.46
CA THR A 50 8.84 2.18 11.13
C THR A 50 8.58 2.49 12.59
N GLU A 51 9.24 1.77 13.50
CA GLU A 51 9.24 2.09 14.93
C GLU A 51 10.46 2.93 15.32
N ASP A 52 10.33 3.70 16.40
CA ASP A 52 11.42 4.48 16.99
C ASP A 52 12.34 3.57 17.82
N VAL A 53 12.99 2.64 17.16
CA VAL A 53 13.95 1.77 17.81
C VAL A 53 15.33 2.04 17.20
N PRO A 54 16.36 2.23 18.04
CA PRO A 54 17.72 2.34 17.53
C PRO A 54 18.04 1.10 16.68
N SER A 55 18.45 1.32 15.43
CA SER A 55 18.95 0.21 14.63
C SER A 55 20.27 -0.29 15.22
N ARG A 56 20.59 -1.55 14.97
CA ARG A 56 21.92 -2.09 15.32
C ARG A 56 23.07 -1.37 14.60
N PHE A 57 22.76 -0.61 13.55
CA PHE A 57 23.71 0.19 12.79
C PHE A 57 23.75 1.65 13.25
N GLY A 58 22.98 2.03 14.28
CA GLY A 58 22.93 3.38 14.83
C GLY A 58 22.19 4.40 13.98
N GLY A 59 21.23 3.97 13.15
CA GLY A 59 20.40 4.81 12.28
C GLY A 59 18.92 4.51 12.40
N ILE A 60 18.15 4.92 11.38
CA ILE A 60 16.73 4.62 11.24
C ILE A 60 16.60 3.24 10.62
N SER A 61 16.02 2.29 11.35
CA SER A 61 15.79 0.94 10.85
C SER A 61 14.31 0.71 10.60
N PRO A 62 13.90 0.25 9.41
CA PRO A 62 12.54 -0.17 9.20
C PRO A 62 12.29 -1.45 10.01
N ARG A 63 11.13 -1.49 10.66
CA ARG A 63 10.68 -2.66 11.39
C ARG A 63 9.34 -3.12 10.87
N LEU A 64 9.17 -4.42 10.95
CA LEU A 64 7.92 -5.11 10.66
C LEU A 64 7.41 -5.74 11.94
N ILE A 65 6.13 -5.58 12.17
CA ILE A 65 5.48 -6.10 13.37
C ILE A 65 4.67 -7.32 12.95
N ASP A 66 4.98 -8.46 13.56
CA ASP A 66 4.15 -9.65 13.46
C ASP A 66 2.91 -9.48 14.35
N LEU A 67 1.75 -9.91 13.88
CA LEU A 67 0.51 -9.90 14.65
C LEU A 67 0.56 -10.83 15.87
N ASN A 68 1.37 -11.88 15.84
CA ASN A 68 1.36 -12.96 16.84
C ASN A 68 2.55 -12.92 17.79
N ALA A 69 3.60 -12.20 17.45
CA ALA A 69 4.84 -12.21 18.20
C ALA A 69 5.36 -10.80 18.45
N PRO A 70 6.13 -10.60 19.54
CA PRO A 70 6.93 -9.42 19.71
C PRO A 70 7.88 -9.29 18.50
N PHE A 71 8.11 -8.06 18.07
CA PHE A 71 9.04 -7.79 17.01
C PHE A 71 10.46 -8.27 17.38
N ASP A 72 11.08 -9.04 16.49
CA ASP A 72 12.47 -9.45 16.56
C ASP A 72 13.23 -8.89 15.36
N ASP A 73 14.34 -8.20 15.59
CA ASP A 73 15.16 -7.59 14.54
C ASP A 73 15.72 -8.60 13.53
N ASP A 74 15.94 -9.84 13.96
CA ASP A 74 16.59 -10.88 13.17
C ASP A 74 15.59 -11.87 12.55
N VAL A 75 14.36 -11.90 13.03
CA VAL A 75 13.33 -12.86 12.59
C VAL A 75 12.12 -12.12 12.04
N TYR A 76 11.88 -12.33 10.77
CA TYR A 76 10.67 -11.91 10.10
C TYR A 76 9.73 -13.11 10.01
N SER A 77 8.76 -13.19 10.90
CA SER A 77 7.89 -14.36 11.04
C SER A 77 6.50 -14.13 10.45
N GLN A 78 6.43 -13.56 9.25
CA GLN A 78 5.18 -13.48 8.52
C GLN A 78 4.87 -14.80 7.81
N PRO A 79 3.57 -15.12 7.61
CA PRO A 79 3.17 -16.23 6.76
C PRO A 79 3.80 -16.16 5.37
N ALA A 80 4.04 -17.31 4.75
CA ALA A 80 4.69 -17.37 3.44
C ALA A 80 3.94 -16.65 2.31
N ASN A 81 2.64 -16.45 2.48
CA ASN A 81 1.78 -15.72 1.56
C ASN A 81 1.63 -14.21 1.88
N ILE A 82 2.47 -13.68 2.77
CA ILE A 82 2.53 -12.24 3.08
C ILE A 82 3.95 -11.72 2.84
N SER A 83 4.06 -10.71 2.01
CA SER A 83 5.27 -9.92 1.80
C SER A 83 5.12 -8.54 2.44
N TYR A 84 6.15 -7.70 2.32
CA TYR A 84 6.09 -6.37 2.92
C TYR A 84 6.72 -5.28 2.06
N CYS A 85 6.21 -4.06 2.23
CA CYS A 85 6.88 -2.82 1.88
C CYS A 85 7.57 -2.23 3.11
N LEU A 86 8.81 -1.80 2.98
CA LEU A 86 9.56 -1.13 4.04
C LEU A 86 8.96 0.24 4.34
N GLY A 87 8.54 0.47 5.57
CA GLY A 87 8.01 1.77 5.99
C GLY A 87 9.11 2.82 6.20
N VAL A 88 8.84 4.05 5.85
CA VAL A 88 9.80 5.17 5.92
C VAL A 88 9.30 6.26 6.87
N LYS A 89 10.10 6.60 7.88
CA LYS A 89 9.93 7.80 8.73
C LYS A 89 10.66 8.97 8.08
N SER A 90 10.04 9.57 7.08
CA SER A 90 10.62 10.62 6.23
C SER A 90 11.11 11.83 7.03
N GLU A 91 10.45 12.17 8.15
CA GLU A 91 10.81 13.30 9.00
C GLU A 91 12.14 13.14 9.74
N LEU A 92 12.63 11.90 9.85
CA LEU A 92 13.92 11.61 10.48
C LEU A 92 15.06 11.57 9.46
N ILE A 93 14.75 11.59 8.18
CA ILE A 93 15.74 11.62 7.10
C ILE A 93 16.10 13.08 6.82
N THR A 94 17.39 13.36 6.77
CA THR A 94 17.97 14.62 6.35
C THR A 94 18.85 14.40 5.12
N LEU A 95 19.23 15.46 4.42
CA LEU A 95 20.18 15.33 3.30
C LEU A 95 21.53 14.75 3.71
N GLU A 96 21.91 14.94 4.99
CA GLU A 96 23.19 14.46 5.52
C GLU A 96 23.16 12.95 5.85
N ASN A 97 22.00 12.41 6.26
CA ASN A 97 21.87 10.99 6.63
C ASN A 97 21.18 10.12 5.58
N ALA A 98 20.69 10.70 4.49
CA ALA A 98 19.88 9.99 3.49
C ALA A 98 20.59 8.77 2.88
N GLU A 99 21.85 8.93 2.50
CA GLU A 99 22.68 7.81 1.97
C GLU A 99 22.86 6.69 3.02
N LYS A 100 23.16 7.08 4.25
CA LYS A 100 23.32 6.11 5.34
C LYS A 100 22.00 5.37 5.60
N THR A 101 20.88 6.08 5.58
CA THR A 101 19.55 5.50 5.73
C THR A 101 19.26 4.49 4.61
N ALA A 102 19.58 4.82 3.36
CA ALA A 102 19.41 3.89 2.24
C ALA A 102 20.28 2.62 2.40
N MET A 103 21.50 2.74 2.89
CA MET A 103 22.36 1.57 3.19
C MET A 103 21.77 0.67 4.27
N GLU A 104 21.11 1.23 5.29
CA GLU A 104 20.42 0.44 6.33
C GLU A 104 19.18 -0.24 5.76
N PHE A 105 18.41 0.46 4.93
CA PHE A 105 17.25 -0.10 4.23
C PHE A 105 17.65 -1.24 3.28
N GLU A 106 18.83 -1.15 2.66
CA GLU A 106 19.34 -2.17 1.74
C GLU A 106 19.44 -3.56 2.39
N TYR A 107 19.78 -3.62 3.67
CA TYR A 107 19.83 -4.89 4.41
C TYR A 107 18.48 -5.61 4.38
N TYR A 108 17.38 -4.87 4.55
CA TYR A 108 16.03 -5.42 4.50
C TYR A 108 15.52 -5.59 3.06
N ALA A 109 15.89 -4.68 2.16
CA ALA A 109 15.52 -4.73 0.74
C ALA A 109 16.05 -5.99 0.04
N LYS A 110 17.17 -6.56 0.51
CA LYS A 110 17.72 -7.82 0.02
C LYS A 110 16.93 -9.06 0.41
N LYS A 111 16.07 -8.97 1.44
CA LYS A 111 15.28 -10.13 1.88
C LYS A 111 14.21 -10.47 0.82
N PRO A 112 13.97 -11.77 0.53
CA PRO A 112 13.03 -12.15 -0.51
C PRO A 112 11.61 -11.60 -0.30
N GLN A 113 11.17 -11.51 0.96
CA GLN A 113 9.84 -11.02 1.33
C GLN A 113 9.69 -9.51 1.20
N CYS A 114 10.77 -8.75 1.03
CA CYS A 114 10.69 -7.32 0.74
C CYS A 114 10.29 -7.11 -0.71
N VAL A 115 9.13 -6.54 -0.96
CA VAL A 115 8.58 -6.33 -2.29
C VAL A 115 8.37 -4.86 -2.66
N GLY A 116 8.61 -3.93 -1.73
CA GLY A 116 8.45 -2.51 -1.98
C GLY A 116 8.93 -1.62 -0.84
N ILE A 117 8.75 -0.32 -1.01
CA ILE A 117 8.98 0.72 0.00
C ILE A 117 7.66 1.47 0.19
N LYS A 118 7.30 1.83 1.43
CA LYS A 118 6.11 2.62 1.76
C LYS A 118 6.50 3.95 2.38
N ILE A 119 5.96 5.03 1.81
CA ILE A 119 6.12 6.40 2.32
C ILE A 119 4.75 6.93 2.75
N TYR A 120 4.71 7.71 3.84
CA TYR A 120 3.50 8.24 4.45
C TYR A 120 3.44 9.78 4.43
N PRO A 121 3.36 10.43 3.25
CA PRO A 121 3.16 11.88 3.17
C PRO A 121 1.84 12.27 3.86
N GLY A 122 1.80 13.43 4.47
CA GLY A 122 0.64 13.85 5.26
C GLY A 122 0.79 13.48 6.72
N TYR A 123 0.90 12.22 7.06
CA TYR A 123 1.29 11.75 8.40
C TYR A 123 2.71 12.24 8.76
N ARG A 124 3.58 12.26 7.76
CA ARG A 124 4.92 12.83 7.84
C ARG A 124 4.96 14.07 6.94
N PRO A 125 5.34 15.27 7.47
CA PRO A 125 5.27 16.52 6.72
C PRO A 125 6.45 16.70 5.75
N VAL A 126 6.62 15.69 4.88
CA VAL A 126 7.67 15.64 3.86
C VAL A 126 7.02 15.26 2.54
N TYR A 127 7.30 16.00 1.49
CA TYR A 127 6.83 15.65 0.15
C TYR A 127 7.55 14.41 -0.39
N VAL A 128 6.84 13.61 -1.20
CA VAL A 128 7.43 12.41 -1.80
C VAL A 128 8.65 12.73 -2.67
N TYR A 129 8.63 13.83 -3.41
CA TYR A 129 9.72 14.28 -4.29
C TYR A 129 10.90 14.96 -3.56
N ASP A 130 10.85 15.08 -2.23
CA ASP A 130 11.95 15.68 -1.46
C ASP A 130 13.26 14.88 -1.67
N LYS A 131 14.36 15.59 -1.93
CA LYS A 131 15.66 15.00 -2.27
C LYS A 131 16.23 14.06 -1.20
N ARG A 132 15.74 14.15 0.03
CA ARG A 132 16.10 13.19 1.10
C ARG A 132 15.65 11.76 0.77
N HIS A 133 14.63 11.58 -0.10
CA HIS A 133 14.17 10.26 -0.54
C HIS A 133 14.97 9.70 -1.73
N TRP A 134 15.75 10.50 -2.43
CA TRP A 134 16.44 10.07 -3.64
C TRP A 134 17.30 8.84 -3.45
N PRO A 135 18.12 8.70 -2.37
CA PRO A 135 18.87 7.47 -2.15
C PRO A 135 17.99 6.23 -1.94
N LEU A 136 16.77 6.40 -1.39
CA LEU A 136 15.79 5.32 -1.29
C LEU A 136 15.17 4.97 -2.66
N PHE A 137 14.99 5.95 -3.55
CA PHE A 137 14.51 5.70 -4.92
C PHE A 137 15.59 5.02 -5.77
N GLU A 138 16.86 5.37 -5.58
CA GLU A 138 17.99 4.64 -6.17
C GLU A 138 18.03 3.18 -5.68
N LEU A 139 17.80 2.95 -4.40
CA LEU A 139 17.66 1.62 -3.83
C LEU A 139 16.45 0.87 -4.44
N ALA A 140 15.32 1.53 -4.55
CA ALA A 140 14.12 0.98 -5.18
C ALA A 140 14.40 0.55 -6.63
N ARG A 141 15.07 1.38 -7.40
CA ARG A 141 15.51 1.08 -8.76
C ARG A 141 16.44 -0.14 -8.81
N ALA A 142 17.45 -0.17 -7.95
CA ALA A 142 18.46 -1.23 -7.93
C ALA A 142 17.88 -2.62 -7.61
N TYR A 143 16.79 -2.67 -6.85
CA TYR A 143 16.16 -3.90 -6.37
C TYR A 143 14.78 -4.18 -6.99
N ASP A 144 14.35 -3.44 -8.02
CA ASP A 144 13.00 -3.51 -8.63
C ASP A 144 11.90 -3.49 -7.57
N LEU A 145 11.97 -2.50 -6.66
CA LEU A 145 10.98 -2.29 -5.62
C LEU A 145 10.08 -1.11 -5.99
N PRO A 146 8.77 -1.27 -6.10
CA PRO A 146 7.86 -0.13 -6.20
C PRO A 146 7.86 0.69 -4.91
N VAL A 147 7.58 1.98 -5.05
CA VAL A 147 7.39 2.92 -3.94
C VAL A 147 5.90 3.20 -3.79
N ALA A 148 5.28 2.61 -2.78
CA ALA A 148 3.89 2.87 -2.41
C ALA A 148 3.83 4.16 -1.59
N VAL A 149 3.03 5.12 -2.05
CA VAL A 149 2.91 6.45 -1.48
C VAL A 149 1.51 6.62 -0.92
N HIS A 150 1.40 6.82 0.41
CA HIS A 150 0.13 7.22 0.99
C HIS A 150 -0.33 8.53 0.37
N THR A 151 -1.55 8.57 -0.14
CA THR A 151 -2.16 9.77 -0.71
C THR A 151 -3.61 9.90 -0.25
N GLY A 152 -4.13 11.11 -0.31
CA GLY A 152 -5.53 11.33 0.02
C GLY A 152 -5.77 11.65 1.49
N ASP A 153 -6.89 11.16 1.98
CA ASP A 153 -7.35 11.38 3.35
C ASP A 153 -6.41 10.74 4.38
N THR A 154 -6.44 11.27 5.58
CA THR A 154 -5.57 10.83 6.69
C THR A 154 -6.40 10.61 7.94
N ALA A 155 -6.19 9.50 8.62
CA ALA A 155 -6.92 9.16 9.84
C ALA A 155 -6.56 10.06 11.04
N SER A 156 -5.43 10.78 11.00
CA SER A 156 -4.98 11.65 12.09
C SER A 156 -5.30 13.11 11.82
N SER A 157 -5.87 13.80 12.82
CA SER A 157 -6.19 15.23 12.75
C SER A 157 -4.95 16.15 12.69
N ASP A 158 -3.78 15.65 13.08
CA ASP A 158 -2.49 16.40 13.00
C ASP A 158 -1.81 16.20 11.66
N ALA A 159 -2.26 15.27 10.83
CA ALA A 159 -1.72 15.09 9.50
C ALA A 159 -2.03 16.29 8.59
N ARG A 160 -1.23 16.47 7.56
CA ARG A 160 -1.30 17.63 6.66
C ARG A 160 -1.56 17.18 5.23
N LEU A 161 -2.78 17.27 4.79
CA LEU A 161 -3.29 16.79 3.49
C LEU A 161 -2.46 17.27 2.29
N ARG A 162 -1.91 18.49 2.32
CA ARG A 162 -1.10 19.00 1.21
C ARG A 162 0.08 18.13 0.81
N TYR A 163 0.65 17.37 1.77
CA TYR A 163 1.76 16.46 1.48
C TYR A 163 1.27 15.15 0.87
N ALA A 164 0.02 14.75 1.16
CA ALA A 164 -0.63 13.55 0.68
C ALA A 164 -1.40 13.76 -0.65
N HIS A 165 -1.30 14.94 -1.25
CA HIS A 165 -2.00 15.22 -2.51
C HIS A 165 -1.36 14.43 -3.67
N PRO A 166 -2.13 13.73 -4.53
CA PRO A 166 -1.61 12.87 -5.59
C PRO A 166 -0.65 13.55 -6.55
N LEU A 167 -0.83 14.84 -6.85
CA LEU A 167 0.08 15.61 -7.71
C LEU A 167 1.53 15.62 -7.21
N THR A 168 1.77 15.39 -5.91
CA THR A 168 3.13 15.31 -5.37
C THR A 168 3.90 14.09 -5.88
N VAL A 169 3.21 13.07 -6.37
CA VAL A 169 3.81 11.86 -6.95
C VAL A 169 4.30 12.13 -8.37
N ASP A 170 3.68 13.07 -9.09
CA ASP A 170 4.05 13.41 -10.47
C ASP A 170 5.53 13.82 -10.58
N GLU A 171 5.99 14.72 -9.71
CA GLU A 171 7.37 15.19 -9.72
C GLU A 171 8.37 14.05 -9.47
N ALA A 172 8.09 13.19 -8.48
CA ALA A 172 8.94 12.04 -8.19
C ALA A 172 8.98 11.04 -9.36
N ALA A 173 7.84 10.81 -10.01
CA ALA A 173 7.74 9.89 -11.13
C ALA A 173 8.48 10.38 -12.38
N VAL A 174 8.53 11.68 -12.60
CA VAL A 174 9.28 12.31 -13.70
C VAL A 174 10.79 12.25 -13.43
N ASP A 175 11.21 12.52 -12.19
CA ASP A 175 12.63 12.49 -11.80
C ASP A 175 13.21 11.06 -11.77
N PHE A 176 12.36 10.05 -11.51
CA PHE A 176 12.72 8.63 -11.42
C PHE A 176 11.86 7.75 -12.34
N PRO A 177 12.02 7.86 -13.67
CA PRO A 177 11.16 7.16 -14.64
C PRO A 177 11.29 5.62 -14.60
N ASP A 178 12.39 5.12 -14.05
CA ASP A 178 12.66 3.68 -13.88
C ASP A 178 12.17 3.11 -12.55
N VAL A 179 11.58 3.94 -11.68
CA VAL A 179 10.98 3.51 -10.40
C VAL A 179 9.47 3.48 -10.56
N LYS A 180 8.85 2.37 -10.14
CA LYS A 180 7.39 2.26 -10.09
C LYS A 180 6.87 2.99 -8.84
N PHE A 181 5.91 3.89 -9.00
CA PHE A 181 5.22 4.54 -7.90
C PHE A 181 3.77 4.04 -7.83
N VAL A 182 3.26 3.83 -6.63
CA VAL A 182 1.86 3.45 -6.39
C VAL A 182 1.18 4.56 -5.60
N ILE A 183 0.19 5.21 -6.20
CA ILE A 183 -0.74 6.12 -5.52
C ILE A 183 -1.70 5.26 -4.71
N CYS A 184 -1.51 5.22 -3.39
CA CYS A 184 -2.41 4.48 -2.50
C CYS A 184 -3.76 5.19 -2.36
N HIS A 185 -4.83 4.41 -2.16
CA HIS A 185 -6.19 4.91 -1.91
C HIS A 185 -6.77 5.74 -3.07
N CYS A 186 -6.20 5.59 -4.29
CA CYS A 186 -6.57 6.42 -5.45
C CYS A 186 -6.57 7.94 -5.14
N GLY A 187 -5.79 8.37 -4.15
CA GLY A 187 -5.76 9.76 -3.72
C GLY A 187 -7.07 10.29 -3.15
N ASN A 188 -7.99 9.43 -2.68
CA ASN A 188 -9.31 9.80 -2.18
C ASN A 188 -9.27 11.04 -1.25
N PRO A 189 -10.02 12.13 -1.54
CA PRO A 189 -11.06 12.26 -2.57
C PRO A 189 -10.59 12.85 -3.92
N TRP A 190 -9.29 13.05 -4.15
CA TRP A 190 -8.72 13.68 -5.37
C TRP A 190 -8.53 12.68 -6.52
N PHE A 191 -9.60 11.94 -6.86
CA PHE A 191 -9.56 10.92 -7.91
C PHE A 191 -9.15 11.47 -9.29
N ALA A 192 -9.59 12.69 -9.62
CA ALA A 192 -9.21 13.36 -10.86
C ALA A 192 -7.69 13.51 -10.98
N ASP A 193 -7.06 14.05 -9.94
CA ASP A 193 -5.62 14.29 -9.94
C ASP A 193 -4.83 12.98 -9.91
N ALA A 194 -5.28 11.98 -9.13
CA ALA A 194 -4.63 10.68 -9.04
C ALA A 194 -4.65 9.94 -10.38
N THR A 195 -5.81 9.93 -11.05
CA THR A 195 -5.95 9.26 -12.35
C THR A 195 -5.19 9.98 -13.45
N GLU A 196 -5.13 11.32 -13.44
CA GLU A 196 -4.33 12.08 -14.40
C GLU A 196 -2.83 11.82 -14.23
N VAL A 197 -2.33 11.80 -12.99
CA VAL A 197 -0.93 11.46 -12.71
C VAL A 197 -0.59 10.05 -13.20
N ALA A 198 -1.48 9.07 -12.99
CA ALA A 198 -1.27 7.71 -13.46
C ALA A 198 -1.44 7.56 -14.98
N ALA A 199 -2.31 8.33 -15.62
CA ALA A 199 -2.49 8.35 -17.06
C ALA A 199 -1.24 8.91 -17.78
N LYS A 200 -0.70 10.02 -17.26
CA LYS A 200 0.45 10.71 -17.82
C LYS A 200 1.75 9.93 -17.66
N ASN A 201 2.00 9.35 -16.46
CA ASN A 201 3.28 8.75 -16.14
C ASN A 201 3.25 7.22 -16.35
N PRO A 202 4.09 6.65 -17.21
CA PRO A 202 4.10 5.21 -17.49
C PRO A 202 4.44 4.34 -16.27
N ASN A 203 5.18 4.90 -15.31
CA ASN A 203 5.66 4.25 -14.09
C ASN A 203 4.78 4.50 -12.85
N VAL A 204 3.60 5.13 -13.00
CA VAL A 204 2.67 5.34 -11.88
C VAL A 204 1.48 4.39 -11.98
N TYR A 205 1.14 3.77 -10.85
CA TYR A 205 0.05 2.85 -10.64
C TYR A 205 -0.85 3.32 -9.48
N ILE A 206 -2.02 2.72 -9.32
CA ILE A 206 -3.01 3.08 -8.29
C ILE A 206 -3.46 1.83 -7.56
N ASP A 207 -3.63 1.88 -6.25
CA ASP A 207 -4.45 0.90 -5.55
C ASP A 207 -5.79 1.53 -5.10
N LEU A 208 -6.82 0.71 -5.05
CA LEU A 208 -8.14 1.09 -4.54
C LEU A 208 -8.32 0.59 -3.09
N SER A 209 -7.33 0.78 -2.24
CA SER A 209 -7.40 0.45 -0.82
C SER A 209 -8.01 1.60 0.01
N GLY A 210 -8.53 1.31 1.19
CA GLY A 210 -8.89 2.32 2.18
C GLY A 210 -9.98 3.32 1.75
N LEU A 211 -10.82 2.99 0.78
CA LEU A 211 -11.91 3.86 0.34
C LEU A 211 -13.13 3.81 1.27
N LEU A 212 -13.22 2.78 2.10
CA LEU A 212 -14.34 2.55 3.02
C LEU A 212 -13.82 2.02 4.35
N GLU A 213 -14.64 2.18 5.40
CA GLU A 213 -14.40 1.64 6.74
C GLU A 213 -15.61 0.87 7.27
N GLY A 214 -15.35 -0.05 8.21
CA GLY A 214 -16.37 -0.79 8.93
C GLY A 214 -17.08 -1.84 8.07
N ILE A 215 -18.36 -2.05 8.33
CA ILE A 215 -19.22 -2.98 7.58
C ILE A 215 -20.16 -2.18 6.70
N PRO A 216 -19.93 -2.09 5.37
CA PRO A 216 -20.80 -1.34 4.47
C PRO A 216 -22.23 -1.85 4.46
N GLY A 217 -22.40 -3.17 4.51
CA GLY A 217 -23.71 -3.83 4.58
C GLY A 217 -24.52 -3.72 3.30
N ALA A 218 -25.67 -4.37 3.31
CA ALA A 218 -26.58 -4.43 2.16
C ALA A 218 -27.04 -3.05 1.69
N GLY A 219 -27.01 -2.82 0.39
CA GLY A 219 -27.47 -1.56 -0.23
C GLY A 219 -26.54 -0.36 -0.02
N PHE A 220 -25.37 -0.54 0.58
CA PHE A 220 -24.42 0.57 0.79
C PHE A 220 -23.99 1.21 -0.53
N TYR A 221 -23.64 0.40 -1.53
CA TYR A 221 -23.23 0.90 -2.84
C TYR A 221 -24.30 1.84 -3.43
N ASP A 222 -25.57 1.45 -3.37
CA ASP A 222 -26.65 2.22 -3.97
C ASP A 222 -26.93 3.51 -3.19
N ARG A 223 -26.75 3.51 -1.87
CA ARG A 223 -26.83 4.74 -1.03
C ARG A 223 -25.67 5.70 -1.30
N GLN A 224 -24.50 5.18 -1.63
CA GLN A 224 -23.29 5.96 -1.94
C GLN A 224 -22.99 6.03 -3.44
N LYS A 225 -24.01 5.81 -4.27
CA LYS A 225 -23.88 5.74 -5.72
C LYS A 225 -23.11 6.93 -6.31
N ALA A 226 -23.39 8.14 -5.85
CA ALA A 226 -22.72 9.34 -6.36
C ALA A 226 -21.19 9.32 -6.13
N TYR A 227 -20.73 8.77 -5.00
CA TYR A 227 -19.31 8.61 -4.73
C TYR A 227 -18.67 7.58 -5.67
N PHE A 228 -19.31 6.43 -5.86
CA PHE A 228 -18.79 5.39 -6.75
C PHE A 228 -18.90 5.77 -8.22
N ASP A 229 -19.93 6.50 -8.63
CA ASP A 229 -20.03 7.05 -9.98
C ASP A 229 -18.91 8.06 -10.25
N TYR A 230 -18.58 8.90 -9.26
CA TYR A 230 -17.47 9.85 -9.37
C TYR A 230 -16.11 9.13 -9.51
N LEU A 231 -15.85 8.12 -8.69
CA LEU A 231 -14.66 7.27 -8.82
C LEU A 231 -14.61 6.59 -10.19
N SER A 232 -15.70 5.90 -10.58
CA SER A 232 -15.79 5.17 -11.85
C SER A 232 -15.59 6.09 -13.05
N MET A 233 -16.13 7.32 -12.99
CA MET A 233 -15.94 8.31 -14.05
C MET A 233 -14.46 8.59 -14.32
N TRP A 234 -13.67 8.81 -13.27
CA TRP A 234 -12.24 9.11 -13.42
C TRP A 234 -11.41 7.89 -13.79
N LEU A 235 -11.74 6.70 -13.28
CA LEU A 235 -11.11 5.46 -13.70
C LEU A 235 -11.36 5.18 -15.20
N ASN A 236 -12.59 5.40 -15.68
CA ASN A 236 -12.93 5.27 -17.10
C ASN A 236 -12.27 6.35 -17.95
N TYR A 237 -12.16 7.60 -17.47
CA TYR A 237 -11.40 8.65 -18.13
C TYR A 237 -9.94 8.26 -18.34
N MET A 238 -9.30 7.74 -17.30
CA MET A 238 -7.93 7.24 -17.37
C MET A 238 -7.80 6.07 -18.37
N GLY A 239 -8.78 5.15 -18.39
CA GLY A 239 -8.85 4.02 -19.33
C GLY A 239 -7.69 3.01 -19.24
N ARG A 240 -6.86 3.09 -18.18
CA ARG A 240 -5.66 2.28 -17.98
C ARG A 240 -5.90 1.27 -16.87
N TRP A 241 -6.78 0.29 -17.16
CA TRP A 241 -7.11 -0.79 -16.23
C TRP A 241 -5.93 -1.72 -15.88
N ASP A 242 -4.85 -1.66 -16.65
CA ASP A 242 -3.58 -2.31 -16.39
C ASP A 242 -2.74 -1.63 -15.29
N LYS A 243 -3.23 -0.52 -14.74
CA LYS A 243 -2.53 0.26 -13.71
C LYS A 243 -3.26 0.30 -12.36
N ILE A 244 -4.38 -0.37 -12.23
CA ILE A 244 -5.23 -0.30 -11.04
C ILE A 244 -5.20 -1.65 -10.32
N MET A 245 -4.94 -1.66 -9.01
CA MET A 245 -4.83 -2.86 -8.19
C MET A 245 -5.87 -2.87 -7.07
N TYR A 246 -6.30 -4.07 -6.70
CA TYR A 246 -7.02 -4.30 -5.46
C TYR A 246 -6.06 -4.16 -4.27
N GLY A 247 -6.52 -3.48 -3.22
CA GLY A 247 -5.95 -3.45 -1.89
C GLY A 247 -7.08 -3.27 -0.89
N SER A 248 -7.00 -3.93 0.26
CA SER A 248 -8.07 -3.84 1.26
C SER A 248 -7.88 -2.71 2.25
N ASP A 249 -6.64 -2.38 2.55
CA ASP A 249 -6.26 -1.60 3.72
C ASP A 249 -6.73 -2.27 5.03
N TRP A 250 -6.75 -3.63 5.04
CA TRP A 250 -7.10 -4.36 6.26
C TRP A 250 -6.29 -3.82 7.45
N PRO A 251 -6.90 -3.59 8.62
CA PRO A 251 -8.22 -4.10 9.06
C PRO A 251 -9.39 -3.11 8.94
N LEU A 252 -9.35 -2.12 8.05
CA LEU A 252 -10.31 -1.00 8.03
C LEU A 252 -11.74 -1.42 7.68
N VAL A 253 -11.92 -2.36 6.77
CA VAL A 253 -13.22 -2.66 6.13
C VAL A 253 -13.52 -4.15 6.12
N ASN A 254 -14.80 -4.51 6.12
CA ASN A 254 -15.22 -5.88 5.86
C ASN A 254 -14.82 -6.30 4.43
N ILE A 255 -13.95 -7.31 4.34
CA ILE A 255 -13.27 -7.70 3.10
C ILE A 255 -14.25 -8.22 2.06
N SER A 256 -15.18 -9.09 2.44
CA SER A 256 -16.15 -9.66 1.50
C SER A 256 -17.05 -8.58 0.91
N ASP A 257 -17.54 -7.66 1.73
CA ASP A 257 -18.33 -6.52 1.29
C ASP A 257 -17.52 -5.60 0.37
N TYR A 258 -16.24 -5.37 0.71
CA TYR A 258 -15.37 -4.50 -0.07
C TYR A 258 -15.06 -5.06 -1.45
N ILE A 259 -14.75 -6.36 -1.55
CA ILE A 259 -14.57 -7.05 -2.83
C ILE A 259 -15.85 -6.96 -3.67
N ALA A 260 -17.01 -7.19 -3.07
CA ALA A 260 -18.30 -7.10 -3.77
C ALA A 260 -18.58 -5.68 -4.30
N ILE A 261 -18.24 -4.65 -3.52
CA ILE A 261 -18.40 -3.24 -3.92
C ILE A 261 -17.45 -2.88 -5.05
N LEU A 262 -16.16 -3.20 -4.92
CA LEU A 262 -15.17 -2.88 -5.96
C LEU A 262 -15.41 -3.67 -7.26
N SER A 263 -15.97 -4.88 -7.17
CA SER A 263 -16.40 -5.63 -8.35
C SER A 263 -17.54 -4.95 -9.13
N ARG A 264 -18.26 -4.00 -8.52
CA ARG A 264 -19.25 -3.16 -9.22
C ARG A 264 -18.64 -1.87 -9.79
N VAL A 265 -17.52 -1.42 -9.24
CA VAL A 265 -16.78 -0.22 -9.71
C VAL A 265 -15.91 -0.54 -10.92
N VAL A 266 -15.25 -1.69 -10.90
CA VAL A 266 -14.36 -2.16 -11.98
C VAL A 266 -15.17 -3.02 -12.96
N PRO A 267 -15.11 -2.77 -14.27
CA PRO A 267 -15.79 -3.61 -15.27
C PRO A 267 -15.29 -5.07 -15.22
N GLU A 268 -16.21 -6.02 -15.42
CA GLU A 268 -15.96 -7.46 -15.26
C GLU A 268 -14.79 -7.96 -16.12
N GLU A 269 -14.66 -7.44 -17.34
CA GLU A 269 -13.56 -7.78 -18.26
C GLU A 269 -12.16 -7.37 -17.75
N HIS A 270 -12.09 -6.58 -16.69
CA HIS A 270 -10.85 -6.13 -16.07
C HIS A 270 -10.58 -6.74 -14.69
N HIS A 271 -11.48 -7.60 -14.18
CA HIS A 271 -11.36 -8.17 -12.83
C HIS A 271 -10.07 -8.97 -12.64
N GLU A 272 -9.66 -9.79 -13.60
CA GLU A 272 -8.42 -10.59 -13.48
C GLU A 272 -7.20 -9.69 -13.32
N LYS A 273 -7.09 -8.64 -14.12
CA LYS A 273 -6.04 -7.64 -14.00
C LYS A 273 -6.08 -6.93 -12.66
N PHE A 274 -7.26 -6.42 -12.29
CA PHE A 274 -7.46 -5.63 -11.07
C PHE A 274 -7.16 -6.43 -9.80
N PHE A 275 -7.68 -7.65 -9.71
CA PHE A 275 -7.56 -8.46 -8.51
C PHE A 275 -6.27 -9.28 -8.43
N TYR A 276 -5.53 -9.46 -9.54
CA TYR A 276 -4.39 -10.36 -9.53
C TYR A 276 -3.20 -9.89 -10.38
N ASP A 277 -3.34 -9.71 -11.70
CA ASP A 277 -2.21 -9.56 -12.61
C ASP A 277 -1.43 -8.27 -12.38
N ASN A 278 -2.12 -7.16 -12.12
CA ASN A 278 -1.48 -5.86 -11.93
C ASN A 278 -0.62 -5.84 -10.66
N ALA A 279 -1.06 -6.49 -9.59
CA ALA A 279 -0.25 -6.62 -8.38
C ALA A 279 1.04 -7.43 -8.65
N LEU A 280 0.96 -8.52 -9.43
CA LEU A 280 2.13 -9.28 -9.88
C LEU A 280 3.06 -8.49 -10.79
N HIS A 281 2.52 -7.58 -11.58
CA HIS A 281 3.33 -6.71 -12.44
C HIS A 281 4.07 -5.65 -11.63
N VAL A 282 3.38 -5.00 -10.71
CA VAL A 282 3.93 -3.90 -9.90
C VAL A 282 4.89 -4.45 -8.86
N TYR A 283 4.46 -5.38 -8.06
CA TYR A 283 5.25 -6.05 -7.03
C TYR A 283 5.88 -7.35 -7.59
N SER A 284 6.73 -7.20 -8.60
CA SER A 284 7.26 -8.29 -9.44
C SER A 284 7.88 -9.45 -8.64
N ARG A 285 8.45 -9.16 -7.47
CA ARG A 285 9.09 -10.12 -6.58
C ARG A 285 8.12 -11.15 -5.98
N ILE A 286 6.81 -10.84 -5.91
CA ILE A 286 5.78 -11.78 -5.45
C ILE A 286 5.80 -13.06 -6.28
N LYS A 287 6.13 -12.98 -7.58
CA LYS A 287 6.21 -14.15 -8.48
C LYS A 287 7.12 -15.25 -7.95
N ASN A 288 8.17 -14.88 -7.21
CA ASN A 288 9.13 -15.83 -6.64
C ASN A 288 8.67 -16.38 -5.27
N LEU A 289 7.61 -15.81 -4.69
CA LEU A 289 7.07 -16.18 -3.38
C LEU A 289 5.77 -16.99 -3.49
N LEU A 290 5.12 -16.96 -4.65
CA LEU A 290 3.94 -17.78 -4.89
C LEU A 290 4.31 -19.26 -4.93
N PRO A 291 3.48 -20.16 -4.38
CA PRO A 291 3.68 -21.59 -4.52
C PRO A 291 3.72 -21.96 -6.01
N LEU A 292 4.64 -22.82 -6.37
CA LEU A 292 4.72 -23.38 -7.73
C LEU A 292 3.37 -24.06 -8.03
N SER A 293 2.66 -23.56 -9.03
CA SER A 293 1.37 -24.10 -9.50
C SER A 293 1.51 -25.45 -10.17
#